data_0af61f4e4b0e7b8829d50e1b1d08b55e
#
_entry.id   0af61f4e4b0e7b8829d50e1b1d08b55e
#
_cell.length_a   1.000
_cell.length_b   1.000
_cell.length_c   1.000
_cell.angle_alpha   90.00
_cell.angle_beta   90.00
_cell.angle_gamma   90.00
#
_symmetry.space_group_name_H-M   'P 1'
#
loop_
_entity.id
_entity.type
_entity.pdbx_description
1 polymer ?
#
loop_
_entity_poly.entity_id
_entity_poly.type
_entity_poly.pdbx_seq_one_letter_code
_entity_poly.pdbx_strand_id
1 'polypeptide(L)'
;MERLSTVRYQRLQVLARADRDAYEAIQWLQKNRGVFEKCVYDPVLVMVDMTRPEAARAIETCLSWPVQRTFVCQTRADYDLFTHELIDKRQWRLNVVEMEGAQPLESYTPPLPEAELRALGFDAYALQCIDAPTDVLRYLCSAAHLHAIPIAFEGRVNPEHMERQRQIRRYISGDTIFTTTFSNYGQRRPQTMSRVLKPLRNLAHVGDMAERERATASLRALQAL
;
A
#
# COMPACT_ATOMS: atom_id res chain seq x y z
N MET A 1 -5.12 -20.45 9.36
CA MET A 1 -5.36 -19.42 10.40
C MET A 1 -4.08 -18.98 11.11
N GLU A 2 -3.15 -19.87 11.47
CA GLU A 2 -1.87 -19.49 12.15
C GLU A 2 -0.99 -18.50 11.36
N ARG A 3 -0.85 -18.65 10.03
CA ARG A 3 -0.02 -17.73 9.22
C ARG A 3 -0.53 -16.29 9.22
N LEU A 4 -1.84 -16.08 9.12
CA LEU A 4 -2.44 -14.73 9.13
C LEU A 4 -2.29 -14.07 10.51
N SER A 5 -2.41 -14.83 11.59
CA SER A 5 -2.18 -14.32 12.94
C SER A 5 -0.73 -13.88 13.15
N THR A 6 0.23 -14.62 12.58
CA THR A 6 1.66 -14.31 12.66
C THR A 6 2.02 -13.05 11.87
N VAL A 7 1.51 -12.90 10.64
CA VAL A 7 1.73 -11.71 9.79
C VAL A 7 1.14 -10.46 10.46
N ARG A 8 -0.11 -10.55 10.92
CA ARG A 8 -0.76 -9.45 11.65
C ARG A 8 0.03 -9.04 12.89
N TYR A 9 0.48 -10.01 13.69
CA TYR A 9 1.30 -9.75 14.87
C TYR A 9 2.58 -8.98 14.52
N GLN A 10 3.29 -9.37 13.47
CA GLN A 10 4.51 -8.68 13.04
C GLN A 10 4.26 -7.24 12.59
N ARG A 11 3.18 -7.01 11.83
CA ARG A 11 2.79 -5.65 11.42
C ARG A 11 2.42 -4.78 12.61
N LEU A 12 1.78 -5.36 13.63
CA LEU A 12 1.55 -4.68 14.91
C LEU A 12 2.87 -4.32 15.62
N GLN A 13 3.88 -5.20 15.57
CA GLN A 13 5.21 -4.89 16.11
C GLN A 13 5.92 -3.76 15.33
N VAL A 14 5.75 -3.70 14.01
CA VAL A 14 6.25 -2.57 13.21
C VAL A 14 5.60 -1.26 13.67
N LEU A 15 4.27 -1.24 13.83
CA LEU A 15 3.56 -0.07 14.35
C LEU A 15 4.00 0.29 15.77
N ALA A 16 4.10 -0.67 16.68
CA ALA A 16 4.52 -0.43 18.06
C ALA A 16 5.88 0.26 18.17
N ARG A 17 6.79 -0.02 17.21
CA ARG A 17 8.14 0.60 17.16
C ARG A 17 8.16 1.94 16.43
N ALA A 18 7.36 2.10 15.38
CA ALA A 18 7.40 3.25 14.48
C ALA A 18 6.36 4.32 14.81
N ASP A 19 5.23 3.93 15.42
CA ASP A 19 4.10 4.81 15.74
C ASP A 19 3.35 4.30 16.97
N ARG A 20 3.79 4.75 18.13
CA ARG A 20 3.21 4.36 19.42
C ARG A 20 1.73 4.74 19.52
N ASP A 21 1.36 5.94 19.07
CA ASP A 21 -0.02 6.42 19.17
C ASP A 21 -0.97 5.53 18.36
N ALA A 22 -0.58 5.14 17.13
CA ALA A 22 -1.36 4.21 16.32
C ALA A 22 -1.47 2.82 16.97
N TYR A 23 -0.41 2.32 17.60
CA TYR A 23 -0.45 1.05 18.31
C TYR A 23 -1.39 1.09 19.53
N GLU A 24 -1.30 2.13 20.37
CA GLU A 24 -2.19 2.33 21.51
C GLU A 24 -3.66 2.50 21.07
N ALA A 25 -3.88 3.18 19.93
CA ALA A 25 -5.22 3.33 19.33
C ALA A 25 -5.83 1.99 18.93
N ILE A 26 -5.03 1.05 18.38
CA ILE A 26 -5.49 -0.32 18.08
C ILE A 26 -5.89 -1.04 19.38
N GLN A 27 -5.08 -0.93 20.44
CA GLN A 27 -5.39 -1.55 21.73
C GLN A 27 -6.69 -0.99 22.34
N TRP A 28 -6.90 0.32 22.23
CA TRP A 28 -8.11 0.97 22.68
C TRP A 28 -9.31 0.52 21.84
N LEU A 29 -9.18 0.50 20.52
CA LEU A 29 -10.22 0.08 19.58
C LEU A 29 -10.67 -1.38 19.86
N GLN A 30 -9.74 -2.29 20.15
CA GLN A 30 -10.07 -3.68 20.49
C GLN A 30 -10.97 -3.80 21.72
N LYS A 31 -10.78 -2.92 22.70
CA LYS A 31 -11.57 -2.90 23.95
C LYS A 31 -12.91 -2.16 23.79
N ASN A 32 -13.04 -1.30 22.79
CA ASN A 32 -14.17 -0.38 22.64
C ASN A 32 -14.96 -0.58 21.32
N ARG A 33 -14.80 -1.73 20.65
CA ARG A 33 -15.48 -1.97 19.36
C ARG A 33 -17.00 -1.82 19.42
N GLY A 34 -17.61 -2.13 20.56
CA GLY A 34 -19.06 -2.09 20.73
C GLY A 34 -19.70 -0.69 20.79
N VAL A 35 -18.90 0.39 20.81
CA VAL A 35 -19.42 1.77 20.83
C VAL A 35 -19.63 2.33 19.41
N PHE A 36 -19.10 1.66 18.39
CA PHE A 36 -19.19 2.06 16.99
C PHE A 36 -20.39 1.43 16.29
N GLU A 37 -20.98 2.17 15.37
CA GLU A 37 -22.10 1.68 14.55
C GLU A 37 -21.66 0.64 13.56
N LYS A 38 -20.48 0.87 12.93
CA LYS A 38 -19.83 -0.04 12.02
C LYS A 38 -18.39 -0.32 12.44
N CYS A 39 -17.75 -1.22 11.73
CA CYS A 39 -16.36 -1.55 11.99
C CYS A 39 -15.44 -0.37 11.65
N VAL A 40 -14.70 0.14 12.63
CA VAL A 40 -13.51 0.96 12.38
C VAL A 40 -12.35 0.00 12.10
N TYR A 41 -11.78 0.09 10.90
CA TYR A 41 -10.66 -0.77 10.52
C TYR A 41 -9.34 -0.27 11.12
N ASP A 42 -8.54 -1.23 11.57
CA ASP A 42 -7.15 -0.99 11.99
C ASP A 42 -6.36 -0.33 10.84
N PRO A 43 -5.16 0.23 11.09
CA PRO A 43 -4.36 0.83 10.05
C PRO A 43 -4.17 -0.05 8.81
N VAL A 44 -4.15 0.57 7.64
CA VAL A 44 -3.97 -0.09 6.34
C VAL A 44 -2.87 -1.15 6.37
N LEU A 45 -1.72 -0.85 7.01
CA LEU A 45 -0.61 -1.78 7.15
C LEU A 45 -1.04 -3.12 7.79
N VAL A 46 -1.98 -3.10 8.73
CA VAL A 46 -2.47 -4.29 9.43
C VAL A 46 -3.55 -5.02 8.64
N MET A 47 -4.31 -4.26 7.83
CA MET A 47 -5.50 -4.75 7.13
C MET A 47 -5.23 -5.32 5.74
N VAL A 48 -4.09 -4.96 5.11
CA VAL A 48 -3.77 -5.39 3.74
C VAL A 48 -3.05 -6.73 3.76
N ASP A 49 -3.56 -7.73 3.07
CA ASP A 49 -2.89 -8.99 2.82
C ASP A 49 -2.36 -9.06 1.37
N MET A 50 -1.20 -9.68 1.20
CA MET A 50 -0.60 -9.85 -0.12
C MET A 50 -1.12 -11.12 -0.77
N THR A 51 -1.83 -11.01 -1.91
CA THR A 51 -2.21 -12.14 -2.74
C THR A 51 -1.04 -12.64 -3.59
N ARG A 52 -0.09 -11.73 -3.87
CA ARG A 52 1.16 -12.01 -4.59
C ARG A 52 2.34 -11.49 -3.77
N PRO A 53 3.06 -12.37 -3.05
CA PRO A 53 4.19 -11.97 -2.19
C PRO A 53 5.29 -11.21 -2.96
N GLU A 54 5.54 -11.56 -4.21
CA GLU A 54 6.51 -10.90 -5.09
C GLU A 54 6.20 -9.40 -5.31
N ALA A 55 4.94 -9.00 -5.20
CA ALA A 55 4.52 -7.61 -5.31
C ALA A 55 4.74 -6.79 -4.04
N ALA A 56 5.06 -7.40 -2.90
CA ALA A 56 5.07 -6.71 -1.60
C ALA A 56 5.97 -5.47 -1.58
N ARG A 57 7.16 -5.54 -2.20
CA ARG A 57 8.09 -4.42 -2.31
C ARG A 57 7.54 -3.28 -3.18
N ALA A 58 6.87 -3.64 -4.26
CA ALA A 58 6.20 -2.70 -5.17
C ALA A 58 5.05 -1.99 -4.45
N ILE A 59 4.17 -2.74 -3.80
CA ILE A 59 3.04 -2.21 -3.03
C ILE A 59 3.53 -1.29 -1.91
N GLU A 60 4.49 -1.72 -1.09
CA GLU A 60 5.03 -0.88 -0.02
C GLU A 60 5.63 0.43 -0.53
N THR A 61 6.29 0.41 -1.71
CA THR A 61 6.82 1.62 -2.34
C THR A 61 5.71 2.57 -2.80
N CYS A 62 4.55 2.05 -3.21
CA CYS A 62 3.38 2.85 -3.59
C CYS A 62 2.66 3.45 -2.39
N LEU A 63 2.76 2.84 -1.21
CA LEU A 63 2.09 3.29 0.01
C LEU A 63 3.03 4.16 0.84
N SER A 64 2.74 5.45 0.93
CA SER A 64 3.46 6.33 1.86
C SER A 64 3.21 5.93 3.32
N TRP A 65 4.13 6.27 4.22
CA TRP A 65 3.95 5.97 5.65
C TRP A 65 2.63 6.53 6.24
N PRO A 66 2.22 7.77 5.94
CA PRO A 66 0.90 8.25 6.35
C PRO A 66 -0.24 7.34 5.88
N VAL A 67 -0.23 6.85 4.63
CA VAL A 67 -1.26 5.92 4.12
C VAL A 67 -1.24 4.59 4.87
N GLN A 68 -0.05 4.02 5.11
CA GLN A 68 0.10 2.74 5.81
C GLN A 68 -0.46 2.77 7.24
N ARG A 69 -0.38 3.90 7.95
CA ARG A 69 -0.83 4.06 9.33
C ARG A 69 -2.24 4.64 9.49
N THR A 70 -2.98 4.82 8.39
CA THR A 70 -4.34 5.40 8.40
C THR A 70 -5.36 4.37 8.85
N PHE A 71 -6.18 4.74 9.84
CA PHE A 71 -7.42 4.06 10.24
C PHE A 71 -8.54 4.41 9.27
N VAL A 72 -9.43 3.47 8.99
CA VAL A 72 -10.53 3.66 8.04
C VAL A 72 -11.86 3.49 8.76
N CYS A 73 -12.64 4.56 8.82
CA CYS A 73 -14.00 4.59 9.37
C CYS A 73 -15.01 4.47 8.23
N GLN A 74 -16.06 3.69 8.46
CA GLN A 74 -17.09 3.43 7.44
C GLN A 74 -18.18 4.52 7.44
N THR A 75 -18.46 5.15 8.59
CA THR A 75 -19.47 6.19 8.75
C THR A 75 -18.86 7.46 9.31
N ARG A 76 -19.55 8.58 9.07
CA ARG A 76 -19.19 9.87 9.63
C ARG A 76 -19.30 9.86 11.16
N ALA A 77 -20.33 9.23 11.70
CA ALA A 77 -20.55 9.13 13.15
C ALA A 77 -19.38 8.40 13.83
N ASP A 78 -18.92 7.29 13.26
CA ASP A 78 -17.79 6.53 13.78
C ASP A 78 -16.47 7.32 13.67
N TYR A 79 -16.29 8.07 12.58
CA TYR A 79 -15.14 8.94 12.41
C TYR A 79 -15.11 10.04 13.48
N ASP A 80 -16.23 10.73 13.70
CA ASP A 80 -16.33 11.80 14.69
C ASP A 80 -16.10 11.26 16.12
N LEU A 81 -16.68 10.10 16.46
CA LEU A 81 -16.46 9.44 17.75
C LEU A 81 -15.01 9.03 17.94
N PHE A 82 -14.40 8.38 16.94
CA PHE A 82 -13.03 7.89 17.00
C PHE A 82 -12.03 9.05 17.15
N THR A 83 -12.18 10.10 16.35
CA THR A 83 -11.30 11.28 16.41
C THR A 83 -11.48 12.04 17.72
N HIS A 84 -12.70 12.23 18.19
CA HIS A 84 -12.98 12.87 19.47
C HIS A 84 -12.34 12.12 20.66
N GLU A 85 -12.51 10.81 20.71
CA GLU A 85 -11.98 10.00 21.81
C GLU A 85 -10.44 9.90 21.81
N LEU A 86 -9.81 9.81 20.63
CA LEU A 86 -8.38 9.51 20.53
C LEU A 86 -7.53 10.74 20.18
N ILE A 87 -8.01 11.62 19.30
CA ILE A 87 -7.26 12.80 18.91
C ILE A 87 -7.54 13.96 19.88
N ASP A 88 -8.82 14.30 20.10
CA ASP A 88 -9.14 15.47 20.92
C ASP A 88 -8.91 15.25 22.41
N LYS A 89 -9.40 14.13 22.96
CA LYS A 89 -9.25 13.83 24.40
C LYS A 89 -7.86 13.32 24.79
N ARG A 90 -7.29 12.38 24.00
CA ARG A 90 -5.99 11.75 24.32
C ARG A 90 -4.81 12.41 23.67
N GLN A 91 -5.04 13.35 22.72
CA GLN A 91 -4.01 14.07 21.99
C GLN A 91 -3.06 13.15 21.20
N TRP A 92 -3.57 11.98 20.76
CA TRP A 92 -2.79 11.06 19.93
C TRP A 92 -2.72 11.55 18.47
N ARG A 93 -1.57 11.35 17.83
CA ARG A 93 -1.30 11.77 16.45
C ARG A 93 -1.67 10.65 15.48
N LEU A 94 -2.95 10.58 15.13
CA LEU A 94 -3.50 9.53 14.27
C LEU A 94 -3.84 10.06 12.88
N ASN A 95 -3.72 9.18 11.89
CA ASN A 95 -4.30 9.39 10.57
C ASN A 95 -5.61 8.60 10.50
N VAL A 96 -6.68 9.29 10.20
CA VAL A 96 -8.02 8.70 10.11
C VAL A 96 -8.69 9.18 8.84
N VAL A 97 -9.40 8.30 8.15
CA VAL A 97 -10.22 8.63 6.98
C VAL A 97 -11.62 8.10 7.16
N GLU A 98 -12.58 8.86 6.67
CA GLU A 98 -13.99 8.48 6.59
C GLU A 98 -14.31 8.09 5.15
N MET A 99 -15.08 7.00 4.98
CA MET A 99 -15.44 6.43 3.68
C MET A 99 -16.94 6.50 3.37
N GLU A 100 -17.74 7.14 4.21
CA GLU A 100 -19.14 7.41 3.94
C GLU A 100 -19.27 8.32 2.71
N GLY A 101 -20.10 7.92 1.74
CA GLY A 101 -20.23 8.67 0.49
C GLY A 101 -19.04 8.59 -0.48
N ALA A 102 -17.94 7.93 -0.12
CA ALA A 102 -16.84 7.69 -1.07
C ALA A 102 -17.32 6.82 -2.24
N GLN A 103 -16.71 7.00 -3.41
CA GLN A 103 -17.07 6.25 -4.62
C GLN A 103 -16.97 4.73 -4.40
N PRO A 104 -17.88 3.93 -4.99
CA PRO A 104 -17.81 2.48 -4.91
C PRO A 104 -16.55 1.94 -5.57
N LEU A 105 -16.07 0.76 -5.12
CA LEU A 105 -14.80 0.18 -5.60
C LEU A 105 -14.82 -0.04 -7.12
N GLU A 106 -15.97 -0.41 -7.68
CA GLU A 106 -16.19 -0.70 -9.09
C GLU A 106 -16.03 0.54 -9.99
N SER A 107 -16.12 1.74 -9.44
CA SER A 107 -15.91 2.99 -10.18
C SER A 107 -14.42 3.29 -10.45
N TYR A 108 -13.53 2.64 -9.71
CA TYR A 108 -12.08 2.76 -9.91
C TYR A 108 -11.61 1.84 -11.04
N THR A 109 -11.89 2.24 -12.28
CA THR A 109 -11.54 1.46 -13.47
C THR A 109 -10.04 1.54 -13.78
N PRO A 110 -9.38 0.40 -14.09
CA PRO A 110 -8.01 0.41 -14.56
C PRO A 110 -7.87 1.18 -15.87
N PRO A 111 -6.72 1.87 -16.11
CA PRO A 111 -6.50 2.66 -17.32
C PRO A 111 -6.58 1.87 -18.63
N LEU A 112 -6.17 0.60 -18.61
CA LEU A 112 -6.19 -0.31 -19.76
C LEU A 112 -6.86 -1.64 -19.40
N PRO A 113 -7.54 -2.28 -20.37
CA PRO A 113 -8.00 -3.65 -20.22
C PRO A 113 -6.82 -4.62 -20.01
N GLU A 114 -7.09 -5.77 -19.36
CA GLU A 114 -6.06 -6.75 -19.02
C GLU A 114 -5.28 -7.28 -20.24
N ALA A 115 -5.96 -7.48 -21.39
CA ALA A 115 -5.31 -7.93 -22.62
C ALA A 115 -4.28 -6.94 -23.14
N GLU A 116 -4.61 -5.65 -23.15
CA GLU A 116 -3.68 -4.58 -23.56
C GLU A 116 -2.54 -4.41 -22.53
N LEU A 117 -2.85 -4.54 -21.25
CA LEU A 117 -1.88 -4.50 -20.18
C LEU A 117 -0.80 -5.58 -20.37
N ARG A 118 -1.24 -6.82 -20.63
CA ARG A 118 -0.34 -7.96 -20.88
C ARG A 118 0.47 -7.79 -22.17
N ALA A 119 -0.11 -7.22 -23.22
CA ALA A 119 0.60 -6.93 -24.47
C ALA A 119 1.75 -5.92 -24.28
N LEU A 120 1.64 -5.03 -23.28
CA LEU A 120 2.71 -4.10 -22.89
C LEU A 120 3.77 -4.73 -21.98
N GLY A 121 3.62 -5.99 -21.57
CA GLY A 121 4.56 -6.72 -20.73
C GLY A 121 4.30 -6.63 -19.21
N PHE A 122 3.13 -6.15 -18.81
CA PHE A 122 2.75 -6.11 -17.40
C PHE A 122 2.02 -7.39 -16.96
N ASP A 123 2.20 -7.76 -15.70
CA ASP A 123 1.61 -8.97 -15.11
C ASP A 123 0.26 -8.70 -14.39
N ALA A 124 0.12 -7.54 -13.75
CA ALA A 124 -1.09 -7.17 -12.99
C ALA A 124 -1.12 -5.68 -12.65
N TYR A 125 -2.28 -5.18 -12.25
CA TYR A 125 -2.36 -3.92 -11.49
C TYR A 125 -2.04 -4.14 -10.01
N ALA A 126 -1.50 -3.11 -9.35
CA ALA A 126 -1.13 -3.16 -7.94
C ALA A 126 -2.31 -3.57 -7.03
N LEU A 127 -3.52 -3.10 -7.33
CA LEU A 127 -4.73 -3.47 -6.59
C LEU A 127 -5.02 -4.98 -6.64
N GLN A 128 -4.70 -5.66 -7.73
CA GLN A 128 -4.91 -7.12 -7.90
C GLN A 128 -3.91 -7.98 -7.09
N CYS A 129 -2.86 -7.35 -6.55
CA CYS A 129 -1.84 -8.03 -5.77
C CYS A 129 -2.10 -8.01 -4.26
N ILE A 130 -3.21 -7.42 -3.84
CA ILE A 130 -3.59 -7.27 -2.43
C ILE A 130 -5.03 -7.74 -2.19
N ASP A 131 -5.30 -8.10 -0.94
CA ASP A 131 -6.64 -8.32 -0.40
C ASP A 131 -6.80 -7.50 0.88
N ALA A 132 -7.97 -6.88 1.04
CA ALA A 132 -8.34 -6.09 2.21
C ALA A 132 -9.87 -5.85 2.21
N PRO A 133 -10.46 -5.40 3.33
CA PRO A 133 -11.85 -4.97 3.35
C PRO A 133 -12.15 -3.90 2.29
N THR A 134 -13.35 -3.94 1.70
CA THR A 134 -13.75 -3.08 0.58
C THR A 134 -13.44 -1.59 0.81
N ASP A 135 -13.73 -1.05 2.00
CA ASP A 135 -13.48 0.36 2.28
C ASP A 135 -11.99 0.70 2.38
N VAL A 136 -11.16 -0.26 2.81
CA VAL A 136 -9.71 -0.11 2.79
C VAL A 136 -9.21 -0.10 1.34
N LEU A 137 -9.72 -0.99 0.46
CA LEU A 137 -9.39 -0.98 -0.97
C LEU A 137 -9.83 0.31 -1.65
N ARG A 138 -11.04 0.82 -1.35
CA ARG A 138 -11.54 2.13 -1.84
C ARG A 138 -10.60 3.27 -1.43
N TYR A 139 -10.19 3.29 -0.17
CA TYR A 139 -9.20 4.27 0.30
C TYR A 139 -7.88 4.15 -0.45
N LEU A 140 -7.36 2.95 -0.68
CA LEU A 140 -6.11 2.74 -1.43
C LEU A 140 -6.24 3.14 -2.90
N CYS A 141 -7.41 2.97 -3.50
CA CYS A 141 -7.68 3.48 -4.85
C CYS A 141 -7.67 5.01 -4.90
N SER A 142 -8.27 5.68 -3.92
CA SER A 142 -8.32 7.15 -3.87
C SER A 142 -6.98 7.78 -3.48
N ALA A 143 -6.31 7.25 -2.44
CA ALA A 143 -5.11 7.84 -1.86
C ALA A 143 -3.81 7.46 -2.58
N ALA A 144 -3.72 6.24 -3.11
CA ALA A 144 -2.50 5.69 -3.72
C ALA A 144 -2.66 5.30 -5.19
N HIS A 145 -3.88 5.33 -5.73
CA HIS A 145 -4.22 4.97 -7.12
C HIS A 145 -3.79 3.54 -7.51
N LEU A 146 -3.87 2.58 -6.59
CA LEU A 146 -3.37 1.22 -6.84
C LEU A 146 -4.07 0.53 -8.02
N HIS A 147 -5.32 0.88 -8.33
CA HIS A 147 -6.06 0.41 -9.50
C HIS A 147 -5.43 0.85 -10.83
N ALA A 148 -4.61 1.90 -10.83
CA ALA A 148 -4.02 2.51 -12.02
C ALA A 148 -2.50 2.31 -12.14
N ILE A 149 -1.87 1.53 -11.25
CA ILE A 149 -0.44 1.27 -11.26
C ILE A 149 -0.18 -0.17 -11.71
N PRO A 150 0.21 -0.40 -12.98
CA PRO A 150 0.60 -1.72 -13.44
C PRO A 150 2.00 -2.11 -12.97
N ILE A 151 2.19 -3.42 -12.78
CA ILE A 151 3.44 -4.03 -12.30
C ILE A 151 3.89 -5.11 -13.30
N ALA A 152 5.15 -5.04 -13.71
CA ALA A 152 5.86 -6.10 -14.40
C ALA A 152 6.95 -6.63 -13.46
N PHE A 153 6.82 -7.88 -13.01
CA PHE A 153 7.72 -8.47 -12.01
C PHE A 153 9.14 -8.68 -12.54
N GLU A 154 9.26 -9.05 -13.82
CA GLU A 154 10.55 -9.39 -14.44
C GLU A 154 11.21 -8.24 -15.22
N GLY A 155 10.66 -7.03 -15.17
CA GLY A 155 11.29 -5.87 -15.80
C GLY A 155 11.28 -5.86 -17.34
N ARG A 156 10.27 -6.48 -17.96
CA ARG A 156 10.15 -6.63 -19.43
C ARG A 156 9.55 -5.43 -20.19
N VAL A 157 9.15 -4.39 -19.49
CA VAL A 157 8.48 -3.24 -20.10
C VAL A 157 9.47 -2.33 -20.78
N ASN A 158 9.21 -1.98 -22.05
CA ASN A 158 10.02 -1.00 -22.79
C ASN A 158 9.61 0.44 -22.39
N PRO A 159 10.50 1.23 -21.75
CA PRO A 159 10.20 2.60 -21.35
C PRO A 159 9.81 3.52 -22.50
N GLU A 160 10.40 3.35 -23.69
CA GLU A 160 10.06 4.18 -24.86
C GLU A 160 8.62 3.98 -25.34
N HIS A 161 8.10 2.75 -25.24
CA HIS A 161 6.70 2.46 -25.51
C HIS A 161 5.79 3.13 -24.47
N MET A 162 6.21 3.17 -23.22
CA MET A 162 5.44 3.75 -22.13
C MET A 162 5.34 5.29 -22.22
N GLU A 163 6.31 5.97 -22.78
CA GLU A 163 6.24 7.42 -23.02
C GLU A 163 5.11 7.82 -23.97
N ARG A 164 4.71 6.90 -24.85
CA ARG A 164 3.59 7.10 -25.79
C ARG A 164 2.23 6.77 -25.14
N GLN A 165 2.23 6.02 -24.03
CA GLN A 165 1.03 5.62 -23.29
C GLN A 165 0.60 6.70 -22.30
N ARG A 166 -0.27 7.61 -22.75
CA ARG A 166 -0.75 8.73 -21.91
C ARG A 166 -1.66 8.32 -20.76
N GLN A 167 -2.23 7.11 -20.83
CA GLN A 167 -3.17 6.60 -19.82
C GLN A 167 -2.45 6.07 -18.58
N ILE A 168 -1.23 5.51 -18.72
CA ILE A 168 -0.43 5.00 -17.61
C ILE A 168 0.61 6.06 -17.25
N ARG A 169 0.41 6.72 -16.12
CA ARG A 169 1.33 7.75 -15.63
C ARG A 169 2.36 7.23 -14.65
N ARG A 170 2.09 6.06 -14.06
CA ARG A 170 2.95 5.46 -13.04
C ARG A 170 2.92 3.95 -13.21
N TYR A 171 4.06 3.33 -13.25
CA TYR A 171 4.17 1.88 -13.40
C TYR A 171 5.45 1.36 -12.74
N ILE A 172 5.48 0.06 -12.49
CA ILE A 172 6.63 -0.64 -11.91
C ILE A 172 7.10 -1.69 -12.90
N SER A 173 8.42 -1.72 -13.14
CA SER A 173 9.06 -2.71 -13.99
C SER A 173 10.30 -3.23 -13.27
N GLY A 174 10.28 -4.51 -12.88
CA GLY A 174 11.28 -5.11 -12.02
C GLY A 174 11.45 -4.34 -10.70
N ASP A 175 12.65 -3.87 -10.46
CA ASP A 175 13.02 -3.13 -9.25
C ASP A 175 12.85 -1.62 -9.35
N THR A 176 12.20 -1.10 -10.39
CA THR A 176 12.13 0.33 -10.67
C THR A 176 10.70 0.82 -10.82
N ILE A 177 10.37 1.92 -10.15
CA ILE A 177 9.13 2.66 -10.34
C ILE A 177 9.39 3.83 -11.28
N PHE A 178 8.52 3.97 -12.28
CA PHE A 178 8.53 5.03 -13.27
C PHE A 178 7.32 5.94 -13.06
N THR A 179 7.53 7.25 -13.20
CA THR A 179 6.46 8.24 -13.13
C THR A 179 6.61 9.20 -14.29
N THR A 180 5.58 9.27 -15.16
CA THR A 180 5.55 10.16 -16.31
C THR A 180 4.64 11.33 -16.02
N THR A 181 5.19 12.53 -16.14
CA THR A 181 4.47 13.80 -16.08
C THR A 181 4.46 14.43 -17.45
N PHE A 182 3.39 15.19 -17.76
CA PHE A 182 3.29 15.92 -19.02
C PHE A 182 3.33 17.41 -18.74
N SER A 183 4.21 18.12 -19.45
CA SER A 183 4.28 19.57 -19.33
C SER A 183 2.94 20.21 -19.69
N ASN A 184 2.51 21.19 -18.92
CA ASN A 184 1.34 22.01 -19.24
C ASN A 184 1.63 23.09 -20.30
N TYR A 185 2.91 23.29 -20.66
CA TYR A 185 3.39 24.31 -21.60
C TYR A 185 3.84 23.67 -22.92
N GLY A 186 3.51 24.31 -24.03
CA GLY A 186 3.98 23.95 -25.38
C GLY A 186 3.50 22.58 -25.86
N GLN A 187 4.41 21.76 -26.38
CA GLN A 187 4.10 20.48 -27.04
C GLN A 187 3.73 19.34 -26.06
N ARG A 188 3.47 19.59 -24.79
CA ARG A 188 3.13 18.58 -23.76
C ARG A 188 4.10 17.39 -23.78
N ARG A 189 5.40 17.66 -23.83
CA ARG A 189 6.42 16.59 -23.85
C ARG A 189 6.36 15.78 -22.56
N PRO A 190 6.41 14.43 -22.66
CA PRO A 190 6.51 13.57 -21.48
C PRO A 190 7.87 13.78 -20.81
N GLN A 191 7.85 13.78 -19.48
CA GLN A 191 9.05 13.71 -18.64
C GLN A 191 8.89 12.51 -17.73
N THR A 192 9.71 11.48 -17.93
CA THR A 192 9.69 10.26 -17.14
C THR A 192 10.81 10.30 -16.11
N MET A 193 10.44 10.14 -14.85
CA MET A 193 11.34 9.96 -13.73
C MET A 193 11.34 8.49 -13.31
N SER A 194 12.52 7.94 -13.06
CA SER A 194 12.67 6.57 -12.53
C SER A 194 13.33 6.58 -11.15
N ARG A 195 12.93 5.65 -10.31
CA ARG A 195 13.50 5.45 -8.98
C ARG A 195 13.48 3.96 -8.62
N VAL A 196 14.55 3.47 -8.05
CA VAL A 196 14.61 2.11 -7.51
C VAL A 196 13.61 1.95 -6.36
N LEU A 197 12.92 0.81 -6.31
CA LEU A 197 11.98 0.47 -5.25
C LEU A 197 12.70 0.47 -3.89
N LYS A 198 12.02 1.00 -2.88
CA LYS A 198 12.52 0.96 -1.50
C LYS A 198 12.68 -0.49 -1.04
N PRO A 199 13.65 -0.79 -0.15
CA PRO A 199 13.70 -2.09 0.51
C PRO A 199 12.39 -2.38 1.25
N LEU A 200 11.89 -3.60 1.12
CA LEU A 200 10.71 -4.08 1.84
C LEU A 200 10.99 -4.10 3.35
N ARG A 201 10.13 -3.47 4.14
CA ARG A 201 10.27 -3.33 5.59
C ARG A 201 9.03 -3.72 6.36
N ASN A 202 7.89 -3.16 5.96
CA ASN A 202 6.65 -3.18 6.74
C ASN A 202 5.69 -4.29 6.29
N LEU A 203 5.67 -4.60 4.98
CA LEU A 203 4.83 -5.65 4.39
C LEU A 203 5.56 -7.00 4.23
N ALA A 204 6.80 -7.12 4.74
CA ALA A 204 7.56 -8.37 4.69
C ALA A 204 6.86 -9.49 5.46
N HIS A 205 6.93 -10.71 4.91
CA HIS A 205 6.53 -11.92 5.61
C HIS A 205 7.69 -12.48 6.45
N VAL A 206 7.38 -13.24 7.49
CA VAL A 206 8.40 -13.86 8.40
C VAL A 206 9.42 -14.69 7.62
N GLY A 207 8.98 -15.43 6.60
CA GLY A 207 9.85 -16.24 5.74
C GLY A 207 10.89 -15.40 5.02
N ASP A 208 10.46 -14.27 4.44
CA ASP A 208 11.33 -13.37 3.68
C ASP A 208 12.37 -12.67 4.55
N MET A 209 12.03 -12.37 5.81
CA MET A 209 12.95 -11.75 6.76
C MET A 209 14.05 -12.73 7.19
N ALA A 210 13.69 -13.97 7.54
CA ALA A 210 14.66 -14.99 7.94
C ALA A 210 15.59 -15.39 6.78
N GLU A 211 15.08 -15.43 5.55
CA GLU A 211 15.89 -15.75 4.35
C GLU A 211 16.84 -14.58 4.02
N ARG A 212 16.40 -13.34 4.15
CA ARG A 212 17.25 -12.14 4.00
C ARG A 212 18.32 -12.03 5.07
N GLU A 213 18.00 -12.32 6.32
CA GLU A 213 18.99 -12.33 7.41
C GLU A 213 20.06 -13.39 7.15
N ARG A 214 19.67 -14.60 6.69
CA ARG A 214 20.61 -15.66 6.29
C ARG A 214 21.47 -15.22 5.11
N ALA A 215 20.88 -14.65 4.06
CA ALA A 215 21.60 -14.15 2.90
C ALA A 215 22.57 -13.03 3.26
N THR A 216 22.16 -12.10 4.13
CA THR A 216 23.00 -10.99 4.61
C THR A 216 24.14 -11.49 5.49
N ALA A 217 23.89 -12.48 6.35
CA ALA A 217 24.91 -13.11 7.17
C ALA A 217 25.93 -13.86 6.31
N SER A 218 25.48 -14.59 5.28
CA SER A 218 26.33 -15.28 4.32
C SER A 218 27.21 -14.32 3.51
N LEU A 219 26.65 -13.19 3.06
CA LEU A 219 27.41 -12.14 2.36
C LEU A 219 28.48 -11.50 3.24
N ARG A 220 28.16 -11.21 4.50
CA ARG A 220 29.14 -10.68 5.47
C ARG A 220 30.25 -11.68 5.77
N ALA A 221 29.92 -12.97 5.87
CA ALA A 221 30.92 -14.03 6.06
C ALA A 221 31.87 -14.17 4.87
N LEU A 222 31.35 -14.01 3.62
CA LEU A 222 32.15 -14.02 2.39
C LEU A 222 33.04 -12.78 2.22
N GLN A 223 32.64 -11.64 2.78
CA GLN A 223 33.42 -10.38 2.74
C GLN A 223 34.50 -10.33 3.83
N ALA A 224 34.43 -11.19 4.82
CA ALA A 224 35.40 -11.29 5.92
C ALA A 224 36.53 -12.32 5.68
N LEU A 225 36.52 -13.02 4.53
CA LEU A 225 37.53 -13.92 4.05
C LEU A 225 38.45 -13.23 3.03
#